data_fc6b1de59635ceac1c8048e74f39961a
#
_entry.id   fc6b1de59635ceac1c8048e74f39961a
#
_cell.length_a   1.000
_cell.length_b   1.000
_cell.length_c   1.000
_cell.angle_alpha   90.00
_cell.angle_beta   90.00
_cell.angle_gamma   90.00
#
_symmetry.space_group_name_H-M   'P 1'
#
loop_
_entity.id
_entity.type
_entity.pdbx_description
1 polymer ?
#
loop_
_entity_poly.entity_id
_entity_poly.type
_entity_poly.pdbx_seq_one_letter_code
_entity_poly.pdbx_strand_id
1 'polypeptide(L)'
;MTSVLDLIVARIGHEPEVTKPAEGSMGLGRTFMLWLAANMVVTTMLTGTLFVPGIRYATALLVIVLGTLIGVTVLVLVGTIGTRTGLPTMILTRGAFGRRGGHLPAVFNLVILMGWSWVQALLAGITLNYVVEDFTGFSSPVLFAVLCQTMVVVLALLGHAGIQRVEPWLAVVMLIVAAFLFFTAFRDFGLSSFLDIPAQPDRGMTAAIALDVVVATAISWTVLSADFNRHSISQRAGIIGTSLGYTASTVISMTLGATALGYVFLRGGRVIPRGRGTCVLLDPGEPAAHGRHSSDVRRHLRALPRTKPRVRLEGGPKQ
;
A
#
# COMPACT_ATOMS: atom_id res chain seq x y z
N MET A 1 -15.44 -24.83 33.43
CA MET A 1 -15.61 -23.99 32.23
C MET A 1 -14.47 -22.97 32.22
N THR A 2 -13.40 -23.24 31.50
CA THR A 2 -12.32 -22.25 31.25
C THR A 2 -12.92 -21.11 30.46
N SER A 3 -12.80 -19.89 30.95
CA SER A 3 -13.34 -18.74 30.26
C SER A 3 -12.58 -18.55 28.93
N VAL A 4 -13.24 -17.95 27.93
CA VAL A 4 -12.57 -17.56 26.66
C VAL A 4 -11.34 -16.69 26.97
N LEU A 5 -11.39 -15.91 28.04
CA LEU A 5 -10.29 -15.09 28.53
C LEU A 5 -9.11 -15.95 29.01
N ASP A 6 -9.35 -17.05 29.71
CA ASP A 6 -8.29 -17.95 30.18
C ASP A 6 -7.59 -18.66 29.02
N LEU A 7 -8.35 -19.01 27.98
CA LEU A 7 -7.81 -19.57 26.73
C LEU A 7 -6.96 -18.54 25.97
N ILE A 8 -7.39 -17.29 25.92
CA ILE A 8 -6.66 -16.18 25.28
C ILE A 8 -5.37 -15.91 26.08
N VAL A 9 -5.46 -15.77 27.40
CA VAL A 9 -4.31 -15.51 28.29
C VAL A 9 -3.32 -16.66 28.25
N ALA A 10 -3.78 -17.92 28.27
CA ALA A 10 -2.93 -19.10 28.13
C ALA A 10 -2.22 -19.15 26.77
N ARG A 11 -2.83 -18.62 25.73
CA ARG A 11 -2.26 -18.62 24.37
C ARG A 11 -1.29 -17.47 24.15
N ILE A 12 -1.56 -16.29 24.71
CA ILE A 12 -0.65 -15.12 24.71
C ILE A 12 0.60 -15.42 25.53
N GLY A 13 0.46 -16.17 26.65
CA GLY A 13 1.59 -16.58 27.48
C GLY A 13 2.45 -17.72 26.91
N HIS A 14 2.02 -18.36 25.82
CA HIS A 14 2.71 -19.49 25.18
C HIS A 14 3.40 -19.12 23.86
N GLU A 15 3.53 -17.85 23.54
CA GLU A 15 4.42 -17.49 22.44
C GLU A 15 5.86 -17.89 22.83
N PRO A 16 6.55 -18.69 21.97
CA PRO A 16 7.93 -19.07 22.27
C PRO A 16 8.74 -17.79 22.46
N GLU A 17 9.56 -17.75 23.51
CA GLU A 17 10.43 -16.61 23.80
C GLU A 17 11.05 -16.10 22.49
N VAL A 18 10.74 -14.86 22.13
CA VAL A 18 11.18 -14.23 20.85
C VAL A 18 12.71 -14.29 20.70
N THR A 19 13.42 -14.52 21.80
CA THR A 19 14.87 -14.69 21.86
C THR A 19 15.34 -16.12 21.55
N LYS A 20 14.45 -17.11 21.50
CA LYS A 20 14.82 -18.49 21.12
C LYS A 20 14.74 -18.64 19.60
N PRO A 21 15.72 -19.34 18.99
CA PRO A 21 15.66 -19.65 17.57
C PRO A 21 14.38 -20.40 17.22
N ALA A 22 13.69 -19.97 16.16
CA ALA A 22 12.55 -20.69 15.64
C ALA A 22 13.00 -21.95 14.90
N GLU A 23 12.28 -23.05 15.09
CA GLU A 23 12.45 -24.23 14.26
C GLU A 23 11.78 -24.02 12.90
N GLY A 24 12.51 -24.32 11.81
CA GLY A 24 12.00 -24.18 10.45
C GLY A 24 10.84 -25.14 10.20
N SER A 25 9.70 -24.60 9.76
CA SER A 25 8.49 -25.38 9.44
C SER A 25 7.98 -25.13 8.02
N MET A 26 8.49 -24.08 7.35
CA MET A 26 8.02 -23.66 6.03
C MET A 26 8.97 -24.12 4.93
N GLY A 27 8.48 -25.01 4.05
CA GLY A 27 9.13 -25.34 2.79
C GLY A 27 9.03 -24.21 1.76
N LEU A 28 9.71 -24.36 0.63
CA LEU A 28 9.76 -23.37 -0.46
C LEU A 28 8.37 -22.86 -0.85
N GLY A 29 7.41 -23.75 -1.08
CA GLY A 29 6.06 -23.35 -1.51
C GLY A 29 5.32 -22.51 -0.46
N ARG A 30 5.46 -22.85 0.83
CA ARG A 30 4.85 -22.05 1.91
C ARG A 30 5.53 -20.70 2.07
N THR A 31 6.85 -20.62 1.97
CA THR A 31 7.59 -19.35 2.00
C THR A 31 7.22 -18.48 0.80
N PHE A 32 7.07 -19.07 -0.39
CA PHE A 32 6.57 -18.37 -1.58
C PHE A 32 5.18 -17.79 -1.35
N MET A 33 4.23 -18.61 -0.89
CA MET A 33 2.84 -18.16 -0.66
C MET A 33 2.74 -17.10 0.42
N LEU A 34 3.54 -17.20 1.48
CA LEU A 34 3.62 -16.17 2.52
C LEU A 34 4.01 -14.81 1.94
N TRP A 35 5.10 -14.75 1.17
CA TRP A 35 5.56 -13.51 0.57
C TRP A 35 4.65 -13.00 -0.54
N LEU A 36 4.01 -13.91 -1.28
CA LEU A 36 2.99 -13.56 -2.25
C LEU A 36 1.80 -12.88 -1.58
N ALA A 37 1.25 -13.48 -0.52
CA ALA A 37 0.11 -12.95 0.22
C ALA A 37 0.44 -11.63 0.92
N ALA A 38 1.57 -11.57 1.62
CA ALA A 38 1.97 -10.42 2.42
C ALA A 38 2.09 -9.13 1.61
N ASN A 39 2.50 -9.22 0.35
CA ASN A 39 2.71 -8.03 -0.50
C ASN A 39 1.62 -7.83 -1.59
N MET A 40 0.67 -8.76 -1.75
CA MET A 40 -0.52 -8.56 -2.59
C MET A 40 -1.58 -7.74 -1.85
N VAL A 41 -1.28 -6.49 -1.59
CA VAL A 41 -2.13 -5.56 -0.82
C VAL A 41 -2.49 -4.34 -1.65
N VAL A 42 -3.59 -3.68 -1.27
CA VAL A 42 -4.13 -2.51 -1.98
C VAL A 42 -3.08 -1.40 -2.10
N THR A 43 -2.24 -1.20 -1.09
CA THR A 43 -1.18 -0.18 -1.14
C THR A 43 -0.14 -0.44 -2.23
N THR A 44 0.25 -1.69 -2.44
CA THR A 44 1.16 -2.06 -3.54
C THR A 44 0.52 -1.80 -4.91
N MET A 45 -0.77 -2.10 -5.06
CA MET A 45 -1.53 -1.76 -6.27
C MET A 45 -1.63 -0.24 -6.47
N LEU A 46 -1.93 0.53 -5.42
CA LEU A 46 -1.99 2.00 -5.47
C LEU A 46 -0.63 2.60 -5.85
N THR A 47 0.48 2.02 -5.42
CA THR A 47 1.81 2.45 -5.86
C THR A 47 1.96 2.35 -7.38
N GLY A 48 1.47 1.27 -7.99
CA GLY A 48 1.45 1.11 -9.44
C GLY A 48 0.65 2.19 -10.19
N THR A 49 -0.43 2.72 -9.58
CA THR A 49 -1.22 3.80 -10.19
C THR A 49 -0.46 5.12 -10.31
N LEU A 50 0.62 5.31 -9.55
CA LEU A 50 1.42 6.52 -9.62
C LEU A 50 2.21 6.66 -10.92
N PHE A 51 2.46 5.56 -11.61
CA PHE A 51 3.40 5.51 -12.73
C PHE A 51 2.76 5.95 -14.06
N VAL A 52 1.56 5.46 -14.35
CA VAL A 52 0.86 5.74 -15.62
C VAL A 52 -0.26 6.76 -15.37
N PRO A 53 -0.44 7.78 -16.21
CA PRO A 53 0.30 8.08 -17.46
C PRO A 53 1.52 9.02 -17.28
N GLY A 54 2.07 9.19 -16.08
CA GLY A 54 3.26 10.04 -15.87
C GLY A 54 4.45 9.58 -16.70
N ILE A 55 4.68 8.26 -16.76
CA ILE A 55 5.60 7.60 -17.69
C ILE A 55 4.83 6.65 -18.63
N ARG A 56 5.46 6.25 -19.72
CA ARG A 56 4.90 5.26 -20.66
C ARG A 56 4.64 3.93 -19.95
N TYR A 57 3.55 3.25 -20.33
CA TYR A 57 3.20 1.96 -19.72
C TYR A 57 4.32 0.92 -19.84
N ALA A 58 4.97 0.81 -21.00
CA ALA A 58 6.13 -0.08 -21.20
C ALA A 58 7.30 0.27 -20.26
N THR A 59 7.57 1.56 -20.05
CA THR A 59 8.60 2.03 -19.12
C THR A 59 8.21 1.68 -17.67
N ALA A 60 6.94 1.81 -17.31
CA ALA A 60 6.45 1.44 -16.00
C ALA A 60 6.66 -0.06 -15.73
N LEU A 61 6.33 -0.94 -16.69
CA LEU A 61 6.56 -2.38 -16.55
C LEU A 61 8.05 -2.70 -16.36
N LEU A 62 8.93 -2.10 -17.16
CA LEU A 62 10.37 -2.29 -17.04
C LEU A 62 10.89 -1.86 -15.67
N VAL A 63 10.48 -0.69 -15.21
CA VAL A 63 10.87 -0.13 -13.92
C VAL A 63 10.35 -0.98 -12.76
N ILE A 64 9.11 -1.46 -12.82
CA ILE A 64 8.54 -2.37 -11.82
C ILE A 64 9.40 -3.63 -11.72
N VAL A 65 9.74 -4.27 -12.84
CA VAL A 65 10.54 -5.50 -12.82
C VAL A 65 11.95 -5.23 -12.31
N LEU A 66 12.66 -4.25 -12.87
CA LEU A 66 14.05 -3.96 -12.49
C LEU A 66 14.16 -3.47 -11.04
N GLY A 67 13.28 -2.56 -10.64
CA GLY A 67 13.27 -2.04 -9.26
C GLY A 67 12.96 -3.14 -8.24
N THR A 68 12.03 -4.04 -8.58
CA THR A 68 11.73 -5.19 -7.72
C THR A 68 12.92 -6.13 -7.59
N LEU A 69 13.61 -6.44 -8.68
CA LEU A 69 14.80 -7.31 -8.65
C LEU A 69 15.94 -6.71 -7.82
N ILE A 70 16.16 -5.40 -7.93
CA ILE A 70 17.15 -4.70 -7.11
C ILE A 70 16.74 -4.74 -5.63
N GLY A 71 15.52 -4.34 -5.33
CA GLY A 71 15.06 -4.24 -3.95
C GLY A 71 14.91 -5.60 -3.26
N VAL A 72 14.44 -6.63 -3.95
CA VAL A 72 14.29 -7.99 -3.41
C VAL A 72 15.64 -8.61 -3.04
N THR A 73 16.72 -8.21 -3.72
CA THR A 73 18.07 -8.66 -3.36
C THR A 73 18.40 -8.27 -1.93
N VAL A 74 18.15 -7.02 -1.55
CA VAL A 74 18.38 -6.53 -0.17
C VAL A 74 17.46 -7.25 0.81
N LEU A 75 16.19 -7.38 0.47
CA LEU A 75 15.18 -8.09 1.27
C LEU A 75 15.60 -9.52 1.60
N VAL A 76 16.05 -10.26 0.60
CA VAL A 76 16.50 -11.66 0.73
C VAL A 76 17.77 -11.78 1.54
N LEU A 77 18.73 -10.86 1.37
CA LEU A 77 19.96 -10.87 2.17
C LEU A 77 19.65 -10.77 3.67
N VAL A 78 18.76 -9.84 4.07
CA VAL A 78 18.31 -9.72 5.47
C VAL A 78 17.54 -10.96 5.91
N GLY A 79 16.61 -11.44 5.08
CA GLY A 79 15.81 -12.63 5.36
C GLY A 79 16.66 -13.89 5.56
N THR A 80 17.76 -14.02 4.82
CA THR A 80 18.69 -15.16 4.95
C THR A 80 19.35 -15.20 6.32
N ILE A 81 19.60 -14.05 6.95
CA ILE A 81 20.12 -14.01 8.33
C ILE A 81 19.07 -14.62 9.27
N GLY A 82 17.79 -14.28 9.10
CA GLY A 82 16.69 -14.89 9.86
C GLY A 82 16.61 -16.40 9.71
N THR A 83 16.73 -16.91 8.48
CA THR A 83 16.73 -18.37 8.22
C THR A 83 17.92 -19.08 8.88
N ARG A 84 19.09 -18.42 8.91
CA ARG A 84 20.31 -19.00 9.53
C ARG A 84 20.26 -19.03 11.04
N THR A 85 19.71 -18.00 11.64
CA THR A 85 19.76 -17.79 13.09
C THR A 85 18.49 -18.23 13.80
N GLY A 86 17.37 -18.35 13.06
CA GLY A 86 16.04 -18.56 13.64
C GLY A 86 15.51 -17.35 14.40
N LEU A 87 16.18 -16.18 14.32
CA LEU A 87 15.87 -14.99 15.11
C LEU A 87 15.14 -13.93 14.26
N PRO A 88 14.25 -13.15 14.88
CA PRO A 88 13.55 -12.05 14.21
C PRO A 88 14.45 -10.85 14.01
N THR A 89 14.08 -9.97 13.06
CA THR A 89 14.88 -8.82 12.62
C THR A 89 15.30 -7.92 13.78
N MET A 90 14.38 -7.58 14.68
CA MET A 90 14.68 -6.67 15.80
C MET A 90 15.61 -7.28 16.86
N ILE A 91 15.67 -8.61 16.98
CA ILE A 91 16.69 -9.27 17.82
C ILE A 91 18.06 -9.25 17.13
N LEU A 92 18.09 -9.42 15.80
CA LEU A 92 19.33 -9.37 15.02
C LEU A 92 19.99 -7.98 15.08
N THR A 93 19.21 -6.90 15.18
CA THR A 93 19.77 -5.54 15.33
C THR A 93 20.63 -5.36 16.58
N ARG A 94 20.42 -6.19 17.61
CA ARG A 94 21.27 -6.17 18.83
C ARG A 94 22.73 -6.53 18.55
N GLY A 95 23.00 -7.26 17.46
CA GLY A 95 24.37 -7.54 17.03
C GLY A 95 25.12 -6.28 16.59
N ALA A 96 24.45 -5.32 15.98
CA ALA A 96 25.03 -4.05 15.52
C ALA A 96 24.97 -2.93 16.58
N PHE A 97 23.86 -2.82 17.32
CA PHE A 97 23.58 -1.71 18.25
C PHE A 97 23.81 -2.08 19.72
N GLY A 98 24.20 -3.32 20.00
CA GLY A 98 24.29 -3.83 21.36
C GLY A 98 22.93 -4.06 22.02
N ARG A 99 22.94 -4.67 23.21
CA ARG A 99 21.73 -5.11 23.91
C ARG A 99 20.79 -3.94 24.27
N ARG A 100 21.35 -2.79 24.69
CA ARG A 100 20.57 -1.59 25.03
C ARG A 100 20.19 -0.78 23.79
N GLY A 101 21.12 -0.60 22.85
CA GLY A 101 20.88 0.17 21.61
C GLY A 101 19.86 -0.49 20.68
N GLY A 102 19.72 -1.81 20.72
CA GLY A 102 18.71 -2.56 19.94
C GLY A 102 17.25 -2.23 20.28
N HIS A 103 16.96 -1.54 21.40
CA HIS A 103 15.61 -1.06 21.69
C HIS A 103 15.19 0.10 20.79
N LEU A 104 16.14 0.92 20.34
CA LEU A 104 15.86 2.07 19.50
C LEU A 104 15.21 1.66 18.15
N PRO A 105 15.85 0.82 17.30
CA PRO A 105 15.21 0.35 16.07
C PRO A 105 13.92 -0.42 16.33
N ALA A 106 13.80 -1.16 17.44
CA ALA A 106 12.57 -1.89 17.77
C ALA A 106 11.38 -0.93 18.03
N VAL A 107 11.59 0.16 18.76
CA VAL A 107 10.54 1.18 19.01
C VAL A 107 10.14 1.88 17.71
N PHE A 108 11.12 2.29 16.88
CA PHE A 108 10.79 2.89 15.58
C PHE A 108 10.01 1.93 14.69
N ASN A 109 10.41 0.65 14.63
CA ASN A 109 9.70 -0.36 13.86
C ASN A 109 8.27 -0.56 14.36
N LEU A 110 8.05 -0.59 15.67
CA LEU A 110 6.71 -0.67 16.26
C LEU A 110 5.82 0.48 15.77
N VAL A 111 6.32 1.72 15.84
CA VAL A 111 5.56 2.91 15.39
C VAL A 111 5.24 2.83 13.89
N ILE A 112 6.21 2.42 13.08
CA ILE A 112 6.03 2.26 11.61
C ILE A 112 4.96 1.19 11.32
N LEU A 113 5.04 0.03 11.98
CA LEU A 113 4.07 -1.06 11.76
C LEU A 113 2.66 -0.70 12.24
N MET A 114 2.54 0.04 13.34
CA MET A 114 1.24 0.61 13.76
C MET A 114 0.69 1.55 12.71
N GLY A 115 1.51 2.45 12.16
CA GLY A 115 1.12 3.35 11.08
C GLY A 115 0.62 2.60 9.85
N TRP A 116 1.35 1.57 9.41
CA TRP A 116 0.93 0.70 8.31
C TRP A 116 -0.39 -0.02 8.60
N SER A 117 -0.59 -0.55 9.82
CA SER A 117 -1.84 -1.18 10.22
C SER A 117 -3.04 -0.23 10.09
N TRP A 118 -2.90 1.01 10.53
CA TRP A 118 -3.96 2.02 10.39
C TRP A 118 -4.26 2.40 8.95
N VAL A 119 -3.23 2.57 8.13
CA VAL A 119 -3.39 2.87 6.69
C VAL A 119 -4.15 1.75 5.99
N GLN A 120 -3.77 0.50 6.24
CA GLN A 120 -4.43 -0.67 5.63
C GLN A 120 -5.88 -0.81 6.10
N ALA A 121 -6.16 -0.62 7.39
CA ALA A 121 -7.51 -0.65 7.92
C ALA A 121 -8.40 0.46 7.36
N LEU A 122 -7.85 1.68 7.21
CA LEU A 122 -8.55 2.79 6.59
C LEU A 122 -8.91 2.49 5.13
N LEU A 123 -7.95 2.01 4.34
CA LEU A 123 -8.18 1.66 2.93
C LEU A 123 -9.20 0.52 2.80
N ALA A 124 -9.11 -0.51 3.64
CA ALA A 124 -10.09 -1.59 3.67
C ALA A 124 -11.49 -1.08 4.03
N GLY A 125 -11.58 -0.21 5.04
CA GLY A 125 -12.83 0.41 5.47
C GLY A 125 -13.46 1.29 4.39
N ILE A 126 -12.67 2.12 3.71
CA ILE A 126 -13.14 2.93 2.59
C ILE A 126 -13.66 2.03 1.45
N THR A 127 -12.91 0.99 1.10
CA THR A 127 -13.31 0.06 0.03
C THR A 127 -14.60 -0.66 0.39
N LEU A 128 -14.72 -1.16 1.62
CA LEU A 128 -15.93 -1.82 2.10
C LEU A 128 -17.12 -0.85 2.14
N ASN A 129 -16.87 0.41 2.54
CA ASN A 129 -17.90 1.45 2.53
C ASN A 129 -18.48 1.67 1.14
N TYR A 130 -17.65 1.78 0.11
CA TYR A 130 -18.14 1.94 -1.27
C TYR A 130 -19.05 0.78 -1.69
N VAL A 131 -18.67 -0.46 -1.36
CA VAL A 131 -19.47 -1.63 -1.69
C VAL A 131 -20.82 -1.60 -0.95
N VAL A 132 -20.81 -1.32 0.35
CA VAL A 132 -22.04 -1.30 1.15
C VAL A 132 -22.95 -0.14 0.75
N GLU A 133 -22.38 1.04 0.51
CA GLU A 133 -23.11 2.23 0.07
C GLU A 133 -23.83 2.00 -1.25
N ASP A 134 -23.19 1.34 -2.21
CA ASP A 134 -23.76 1.02 -3.52
C ASP A 134 -24.99 0.08 -3.41
N PHE A 135 -24.94 -0.89 -2.49
CA PHE A 135 -26.05 -1.84 -2.30
C PHE A 135 -27.16 -1.39 -1.35
N THR A 136 -26.82 -0.58 -0.34
CA THR A 136 -27.73 -0.28 0.78
C THR A 136 -28.03 1.21 0.95
N GLY A 137 -27.24 2.09 0.33
CA GLY A 137 -27.28 3.53 0.58
C GLY A 137 -26.69 3.94 1.93
N PHE A 138 -26.21 2.99 2.77
CA PHE A 138 -25.58 3.29 4.06
C PHE A 138 -24.10 3.59 3.89
N SER A 139 -23.65 4.74 4.41
CA SER A 139 -22.26 5.20 4.31
C SER A 139 -21.69 5.56 5.69
N SER A 140 -20.64 4.86 6.10
CA SER A 140 -19.90 5.15 7.33
C SER A 140 -18.45 4.61 7.24
N PRO A 141 -17.53 5.30 6.54
CA PRO A 141 -16.16 4.82 6.34
C PRO A 141 -15.43 4.54 7.65
N VAL A 142 -15.67 5.34 8.69
CA VAL A 142 -15.03 5.17 10.00
C VAL A 142 -15.49 3.88 10.67
N LEU A 143 -16.79 3.57 10.62
CA LEU A 143 -17.31 2.32 11.18
C LEU A 143 -16.66 1.11 10.50
N PHE A 144 -16.61 1.11 9.17
CA PHE A 144 -16.01 0.02 8.42
C PHE A 144 -14.51 -0.10 8.64
N ALA A 145 -13.78 1.01 8.79
CA ALA A 145 -12.35 0.98 9.13
C ALA A 145 -12.13 0.37 10.53
N VAL A 146 -12.94 0.72 11.52
CA VAL A 146 -12.88 0.13 12.87
C VAL A 146 -13.22 -1.35 12.85
N LEU A 147 -14.23 -1.76 12.09
CA LEU A 147 -14.58 -3.18 11.92
C LEU A 147 -13.44 -3.97 11.27
N CYS A 148 -12.85 -3.47 10.20
CA CYS A 148 -11.70 -4.10 9.54
C CYS A 148 -10.51 -4.21 10.50
N GLN A 149 -10.18 -3.14 11.24
CA GLN A 149 -9.09 -3.18 12.22
C GLN A 149 -9.37 -4.19 13.34
N THR A 150 -10.60 -4.27 13.82
CA THR A 150 -10.99 -5.23 14.85
C THR A 150 -10.83 -6.67 14.34
N MET A 151 -11.22 -6.97 13.11
CA MET A 151 -11.01 -8.28 12.50
C MET A 151 -9.52 -8.62 12.41
N VAL A 152 -8.67 -7.67 12.02
CA VAL A 152 -7.20 -7.86 11.97
C VAL A 152 -6.65 -8.15 13.36
N VAL A 153 -7.07 -7.41 14.38
CA VAL A 153 -6.66 -7.64 15.78
C VAL A 153 -7.08 -9.04 16.26
N VAL A 154 -8.33 -9.44 16.01
CA VAL A 154 -8.82 -10.78 16.37
C VAL A 154 -7.99 -11.86 15.66
N LEU A 155 -7.70 -11.70 14.36
CA LEU A 155 -6.87 -12.65 13.62
C LEU A 155 -5.44 -12.70 14.18
N ALA A 156 -4.87 -11.55 14.54
CA ALA A 156 -3.53 -11.48 15.14
C ALA A 156 -3.48 -12.19 16.52
N LEU A 157 -4.55 -12.09 17.32
CA LEU A 157 -4.66 -12.79 18.61
C LEU A 157 -4.73 -14.33 18.45
N LEU A 158 -5.15 -14.84 17.28
CA LEU A 158 -5.08 -16.28 16.98
C LEU A 158 -3.64 -16.77 16.73
N GLY A 159 -2.70 -15.84 16.68
CA GLY A 159 -1.27 -16.10 16.53
C GLY A 159 -0.88 -16.59 15.13
N HIS A 160 0.42 -16.86 14.97
CA HIS A 160 1.05 -17.26 13.71
C HIS A 160 0.37 -18.46 13.00
N ALA A 161 -0.11 -19.42 13.75
CA ALA A 161 -0.79 -20.60 13.20
C ALA A 161 -2.14 -20.27 12.53
N GLY A 162 -2.87 -19.26 13.03
CA GLY A 162 -4.10 -18.77 12.43
C GLY A 162 -3.83 -18.05 11.10
N ILE A 163 -2.84 -17.17 11.12
CA ILE A 163 -2.41 -16.39 9.95
C ILE A 163 -1.98 -17.33 8.82
N GLN A 164 -1.08 -18.28 9.09
CA GLN A 164 -0.58 -19.24 8.10
C GLN A 164 -1.67 -20.09 7.41
N ARG A 165 -2.83 -20.28 8.05
CA ARG A 165 -3.96 -20.99 7.42
C ARG A 165 -4.76 -20.14 6.46
N VAL A 166 -4.87 -18.86 6.74
CA VAL A 166 -5.73 -17.93 5.98
C VAL A 166 -4.99 -17.30 4.79
N GLU A 167 -3.73 -16.92 4.99
CA GLU A 167 -2.93 -16.23 3.98
C GLU A 167 -2.87 -16.89 2.60
N PRO A 168 -2.66 -18.23 2.46
CA PRO A 168 -2.59 -18.86 1.15
C PRO A 168 -3.91 -18.74 0.37
N TRP A 169 -5.04 -18.83 1.06
CA TRP A 169 -6.36 -18.69 0.45
C TRP A 169 -6.62 -17.26 -0.01
N LEU A 170 -6.24 -16.28 0.81
CA LEU A 170 -6.31 -14.86 0.42
C LEU A 170 -5.45 -14.57 -0.80
N ALA A 171 -4.22 -15.12 -0.85
CA ALA A 171 -3.35 -14.97 -2.01
C ALA A 171 -3.98 -15.54 -3.29
N VAL A 172 -4.59 -16.71 -3.21
CA VAL A 172 -5.28 -17.33 -4.37
C VAL A 172 -6.46 -16.47 -4.81
N VAL A 173 -7.29 -15.99 -3.89
CA VAL A 173 -8.42 -15.11 -4.21
C VAL A 173 -7.93 -13.82 -4.88
N MET A 174 -6.89 -13.20 -4.34
CA MET A 174 -6.30 -11.98 -4.92
C MET A 174 -5.71 -12.21 -6.31
N LEU A 175 -5.08 -13.37 -6.55
CA LEU A 175 -4.61 -13.75 -7.89
C LEU A 175 -5.75 -13.92 -8.89
N ILE A 176 -6.86 -14.54 -8.48
CA ILE A 176 -8.05 -14.70 -9.33
C ILE A 176 -8.63 -13.32 -9.68
N VAL A 177 -8.77 -12.44 -8.68
CA VAL A 177 -9.27 -11.07 -8.90
C VAL A 177 -8.32 -10.31 -9.83
N ALA A 178 -7.01 -10.38 -9.61
CA ALA A 178 -6.03 -9.73 -10.47
C ALA A 178 -6.10 -10.25 -11.92
N ALA A 179 -6.18 -11.58 -12.11
CA ALA A 179 -6.32 -12.18 -13.43
C ALA A 179 -7.61 -11.75 -14.14
N PHE A 180 -8.73 -11.66 -13.41
CA PHE A 180 -10.00 -11.17 -13.94
C PHE A 180 -9.90 -9.70 -14.37
N LEU A 181 -9.28 -8.86 -13.57
CA LEU A 181 -9.09 -7.44 -13.91
C LEU A 181 -8.17 -7.24 -15.11
N PHE A 182 -7.08 -8.00 -15.20
CA PHE A 182 -6.21 -7.97 -16.39
C PHE A 182 -6.96 -8.46 -17.64
N PHE A 183 -7.71 -9.57 -17.51
CA PHE A 183 -8.49 -10.11 -18.61
C PHE A 183 -9.51 -9.08 -19.15
N THR A 184 -10.25 -8.43 -18.26
CA THR A 184 -11.24 -7.41 -18.65
C THR A 184 -10.55 -6.20 -19.29
N ALA A 185 -9.46 -5.70 -18.72
CA ALA A 185 -8.73 -4.55 -19.25
C ALA A 185 -8.18 -4.81 -20.66
N PHE A 186 -7.53 -5.96 -20.85
CA PHE A 186 -6.93 -6.28 -22.14
C PHE A 186 -7.92 -6.77 -23.19
N ARG A 187 -9.06 -7.33 -22.77
CA ARG A 187 -10.17 -7.65 -23.67
C ARG A 187 -10.81 -6.38 -24.25
N ASP A 188 -10.97 -5.35 -23.43
CA ASP A 188 -11.68 -4.12 -23.84
C ASP A 188 -10.82 -3.24 -24.76
N PHE A 189 -9.51 -3.13 -24.53
CA PHE A 189 -8.64 -2.21 -25.26
C PHE A 189 -7.48 -2.88 -25.99
N GLY A 190 -7.16 -4.13 -25.67
CA GLY A 190 -5.94 -4.80 -26.15
C GLY A 190 -4.67 -4.26 -25.51
N LEU A 191 -3.62 -5.09 -25.45
CA LEU A 191 -2.33 -4.71 -24.85
C LEU A 191 -1.65 -3.58 -25.61
N SER A 192 -1.79 -3.52 -26.94
CA SER A 192 -1.19 -2.48 -27.77
C SER A 192 -1.63 -1.08 -27.35
N SER A 193 -2.93 -0.89 -27.06
CA SER A 193 -3.45 0.40 -26.64
C SER A 193 -2.84 0.90 -25.32
N PHE A 194 -2.53 -0.01 -24.39
CA PHE A 194 -1.82 0.35 -23.16
C PHE A 194 -0.37 0.75 -23.43
N LEU A 195 0.32 0.04 -24.35
CA LEU A 195 1.70 0.36 -24.72
C LEU A 195 1.81 1.71 -25.42
N ASP A 196 0.76 2.12 -26.13
CA ASP A 196 0.67 3.38 -26.87
C ASP A 196 0.27 4.59 -25.99
N ILE A 197 -0.03 4.38 -24.70
CA ILE A 197 -0.34 5.49 -23.77
C ILE A 197 0.85 6.46 -23.74
N PRO A 198 0.64 7.75 -24.13
CA PRO A 198 1.70 8.74 -24.12
C PRO A 198 2.09 9.12 -22.70
N ALA A 199 3.38 9.34 -22.46
CA ALA A 199 3.83 9.87 -21.18
C ALA A 199 3.34 11.33 -21.01
N GLN A 200 2.93 11.66 -19.78
CA GLN A 200 2.54 13.02 -19.36
C GLN A 200 3.56 13.56 -18.35
N PRO A 201 4.68 14.17 -18.80
CA PRO A 201 5.75 14.66 -17.92
C PRO A 201 5.30 15.68 -16.88
N ASP A 202 4.25 16.45 -17.19
CA ASP A 202 3.67 17.49 -16.32
C ASP A 202 3.19 16.93 -14.97
N ARG A 203 3.04 15.61 -14.85
CA ARG A 203 2.72 14.93 -13.60
C ARG A 203 3.91 14.74 -12.66
N GLY A 204 5.11 15.15 -13.07
CA GLY A 204 6.32 15.08 -12.25
C GLY A 204 6.87 13.67 -12.03
N MET A 205 6.25 12.62 -12.62
CA MET A 205 6.76 11.25 -12.53
C MET A 205 7.80 10.99 -13.61
N THR A 206 9.00 10.60 -13.21
CA THR A 206 10.08 10.17 -14.11
C THR A 206 10.39 8.69 -13.90
N ALA A 207 11.06 8.06 -14.88
CA ALA A 207 11.47 6.66 -14.73
C ALA A 207 12.41 6.45 -13.53
N ALA A 208 13.26 7.44 -13.21
CA ALA A 208 14.14 7.38 -12.05
C ALA A 208 13.36 7.42 -10.74
N ILE A 209 12.38 8.33 -10.60
CA ILE A 209 11.51 8.39 -9.41
C ILE A 209 10.70 7.11 -9.29
N ALA A 210 10.15 6.60 -10.38
CA ALA A 210 9.40 5.34 -10.37
C ALA A 210 10.29 4.16 -9.93
N LEU A 211 11.53 4.09 -10.42
CA LEU A 211 12.51 3.08 -10.01
C LEU A 211 12.81 3.17 -8.50
N ASP A 212 13.06 4.37 -8.00
CA ASP A 212 13.31 4.62 -6.57
C ASP A 212 12.13 4.14 -5.72
N VAL A 213 10.90 4.50 -6.08
CA VAL A 213 9.68 4.07 -5.39
C VAL A 213 9.55 2.55 -5.34
N VAL A 214 9.83 1.85 -6.45
CA VAL A 214 9.74 0.38 -6.49
C VAL A 214 10.82 -0.26 -5.61
N VAL A 215 12.07 0.22 -5.71
CA VAL A 215 13.19 -0.26 -4.87
C VAL A 215 12.91 0.00 -3.38
N ALA A 216 12.46 1.22 -3.05
CA ALA A 216 12.13 1.61 -1.68
C ALA A 216 11.00 0.75 -1.10
N THR A 217 10.01 0.38 -1.91
CA THR A 217 8.92 -0.53 -1.49
C THR A 217 9.48 -1.87 -1.01
N ALA A 218 10.39 -2.48 -1.76
CA ALA A 218 11.00 -3.74 -1.34
C ALA A 218 11.90 -3.59 -0.10
N ILE A 219 12.68 -2.51 -0.03
CA ILE A 219 13.55 -2.24 1.11
C ILE A 219 12.72 -2.01 2.39
N SER A 220 11.55 -1.39 2.30
CA SER A 220 10.67 -1.15 3.46
C SER A 220 10.24 -2.44 4.17
N TRP A 221 10.20 -3.57 3.48
CA TRP A 221 9.88 -4.88 4.04
C TRP A 221 11.05 -5.55 4.77
N THR A 222 12.27 -5.02 4.67
CA THR A 222 13.45 -5.63 5.31
C THR A 222 13.32 -5.73 6.82
N VAL A 223 12.56 -4.82 7.45
CA VAL A 223 12.30 -4.81 8.89
C VAL A 223 11.52 -6.03 9.38
N LEU A 224 10.82 -6.74 8.50
CA LEU A 224 10.07 -7.97 8.77
C LEU A 224 10.67 -9.21 8.07
N SER A 225 11.69 -9.03 7.26
CA SER A 225 12.20 -10.11 6.39
C SER A 225 12.73 -11.29 7.19
N ALA A 226 13.50 -11.07 8.24
CA ALA A 226 13.99 -12.14 9.10
C ALA A 226 12.86 -12.75 9.94
N ASP A 227 11.84 -11.97 10.32
CA ASP A 227 10.68 -12.47 11.08
C ASP A 227 9.91 -13.54 10.31
N PHE A 228 9.76 -13.37 9.01
CA PHE A 228 9.10 -14.33 8.14
C PHE A 228 10.04 -15.51 7.81
N ASN A 229 11.26 -15.21 7.42
CA ASN A 229 12.19 -16.20 6.89
C ASN A 229 12.80 -17.12 7.98
N ARG A 230 12.78 -16.73 9.26
CA ARG A 230 13.25 -17.58 10.37
C ARG A 230 12.50 -18.92 10.48
N HIS A 231 11.30 -18.98 9.91
CA HIS A 231 10.48 -20.19 9.89
C HIS A 231 10.74 -21.08 8.67
N SER A 232 11.63 -20.71 7.76
CA SER A 232 11.99 -21.53 6.59
C SER A 232 12.85 -22.73 7.00
N ILE A 233 12.54 -23.91 6.46
CA ILE A 233 13.26 -25.17 6.77
C ILE A 233 14.71 -25.18 6.27
N SER A 234 15.05 -24.33 5.31
CA SER A 234 16.39 -24.23 4.74
C SER A 234 16.64 -22.86 4.11
N GLN A 235 17.92 -22.48 4.00
CA GLN A 235 18.30 -21.24 3.33
C GLN A 235 17.79 -21.19 1.88
N ARG A 236 17.84 -22.33 1.17
CA ARG A 236 17.33 -22.42 -0.20
C ARG A 236 15.84 -22.14 -0.27
N ALA A 237 15.05 -22.67 0.65
CA ALA A 237 13.61 -22.41 0.74
C ALA A 237 13.34 -20.93 1.06
N GLY A 238 14.08 -20.34 2.00
CA GLY A 238 13.98 -18.91 2.35
C GLY A 238 14.35 -18.01 1.18
N ILE A 239 15.52 -18.20 0.56
CA ILE A 239 15.99 -17.37 -0.55
C ILE A 239 15.05 -17.43 -1.75
N ILE A 240 14.80 -18.63 -2.29
CA ILE A 240 14.01 -18.81 -3.51
C ILE A 240 12.54 -18.45 -3.25
N GLY A 241 11.97 -18.91 -2.12
CA GLY A 241 10.58 -18.63 -1.78
C GLY A 241 10.31 -17.12 -1.64
N THR A 242 11.18 -16.41 -0.93
CA THR A 242 11.09 -14.94 -0.78
C THR A 242 11.28 -14.21 -2.10
N SER A 243 12.35 -14.57 -2.85
CA SER A 243 12.63 -13.93 -4.14
C SER A 243 11.46 -14.06 -5.10
N LEU A 244 10.94 -15.26 -5.28
CA LEU A 244 9.85 -15.51 -6.22
C LEU A 244 8.52 -14.95 -5.72
N GLY A 245 8.20 -15.16 -4.42
CA GLY A 245 6.93 -14.71 -3.84
C GLY A 245 6.80 -13.20 -3.84
N TYR A 246 7.82 -12.50 -3.35
CA TYR A 246 7.84 -11.04 -3.33
C TYR A 246 7.87 -10.44 -4.74
N THR A 247 8.70 -10.97 -5.64
CA THR A 247 8.77 -10.48 -7.04
C THR A 247 7.43 -10.67 -7.75
N ALA A 248 6.83 -11.84 -7.64
CA ALA A 248 5.54 -12.12 -8.28
C ALA A 248 4.45 -11.17 -7.74
N SER A 249 4.32 -11.03 -6.43
CA SER A 249 3.31 -10.15 -5.82
C SER A 249 3.51 -8.68 -6.21
N THR A 250 4.74 -8.16 -6.17
CA THR A 250 5.02 -6.76 -6.55
C THR A 250 4.73 -6.51 -8.02
N VAL A 251 5.23 -7.38 -8.91
CA VAL A 251 5.03 -7.23 -10.35
C VAL A 251 3.54 -7.30 -10.69
N ILE A 252 2.81 -8.27 -10.15
CA ILE A 252 1.36 -8.40 -10.40
C ILE A 252 0.61 -7.19 -9.85
N SER A 253 0.81 -6.82 -8.59
CA SER A 253 0.03 -5.75 -7.95
C SER A 253 0.33 -4.37 -8.53
N MET A 254 1.61 -4.01 -8.72
CA MET A 254 1.95 -2.71 -9.30
C MET A 254 1.56 -2.61 -10.79
N THR A 255 1.71 -3.70 -11.55
CA THR A 255 1.24 -3.73 -12.95
C THR A 255 -0.28 -3.61 -13.01
N LEU A 256 -1.00 -4.26 -12.09
CA LEU A 256 -2.45 -4.12 -12.00
C LEU A 256 -2.86 -2.66 -11.74
N GLY A 257 -2.17 -1.99 -10.82
CA GLY A 257 -2.38 -0.56 -10.55
C GLY A 257 -2.13 0.32 -11.77
N ALA A 258 -1.00 0.11 -12.45
CA ALA A 258 -0.66 0.82 -13.69
C ALA A 258 -1.69 0.56 -14.80
N THR A 259 -2.16 -0.69 -14.92
CA THR A 259 -3.21 -1.08 -15.89
C THR A 259 -4.55 -0.43 -15.53
N ALA A 260 -4.94 -0.43 -14.26
CA ALA A 260 -6.20 0.17 -13.82
C ALA A 260 -6.27 1.66 -14.18
N LEU A 261 -5.19 2.42 -13.91
CA LEU A 261 -5.17 3.83 -14.26
C LEU A 261 -5.02 4.07 -15.78
N GLY A 262 -4.27 3.19 -16.46
CA GLY A 262 -4.22 3.17 -17.93
C GLY A 262 -5.59 2.91 -18.56
N TYR A 263 -6.38 1.99 -18.00
CA TYR A 263 -7.75 1.69 -18.44
C TYR A 263 -8.68 2.92 -18.31
N VAL A 264 -8.61 3.62 -17.18
CA VAL A 264 -9.35 4.85 -16.96
C VAL A 264 -8.94 5.92 -17.98
N PHE A 265 -7.64 6.04 -18.25
CA PHE A 265 -7.12 6.98 -19.24
C PHE A 265 -7.65 6.67 -20.66
N LEU A 266 -7.61 5.39 -21.06
CA LEU A 266 -8.11 4.95 -22.38
C LEU A 266 -9.62 5.15 -22.55
N ARG A 267 -10.40 5.06 -21.47
CA ARG A 267 -11.84 5.39 -21.47
C ARG A 267 -12.14 6.88 -21.60
N GLY A 268 -11.14 7.73 -21.74
CA GLY A 268 -11.30 9.18 -21.83
C GLY A 268 -11.61 9.86 -20.48
N GLY A 269 -11.45 9.13 -19.38
CA GLY A 269 -11.58 9.68 -18.03
C GLY A 269 -10.43 10.65 -17.73
N ARG A 270 -10.75 11.90 -17.38
CA ARG A 270 -9.78 12.87 -16.87
C ARG A 270 -9.54 12.58 -15.40
N VAL A 271 -8.37 12.04 -15.07
CA VAL A 271 -7.91 11.95 -13.69
C VAL A 271 -7.40 13.33 -13.27
N ILE A 272 -8.17 14.05 -12.49
CA ILE A 272 -7.75 15.32 -11.92
C ILE A 272 -7.20 15.04 -10.52
N PRO A 273 -5.90 15.33 -10.26
CA PRO A 273 -5.40 15.30 -8.89
C PRO A 273 -6.09 16.41 -8.10
N ARG A 274 -6.99 16.06 -7.20
CA ARG A 274 -7.48 17.02 -6.21
C ARG A 274 -6.36 17.18 -5.18
N GLY A 275 -5.84 18.39 -5.04
CA GLY A 275 -4.82 18.70 -4.04
C GLY A 275 -5.30 18.29 -2.66
N ARG A 276 -4.83 17.12 -2.21
CA ARG A 276 -4.91 16.40 -0.93
C ARG A 276 -5.09 14.88 -1.14
N GLY A 277 -4.55 14.33 -2.24
CA GLY A 277 -4.33 12.87 -2.35
C GLY A 277 -5.51 12.02 -2.81
N THR A 278 -6.64 12.61 -3.20
CA THR A 278 -7.78 11.88 -3.76
C THR A 278 -7.88 12.08 -5.28
N CYS A 279 -7.80 11.01 -6.06
CA CYS A 279 -8.16 11.02 -7.48
C CYS A 279 -9.69 10.89 -7.60
N VAL A 280 -10.33 11.87 -8.22
CA VAL A 280 -11.75 11.79 -8.57
C VAL A 280 -11.86 11.45 -10.05
N LEU A 281 -12.54 10.35 -10.35
CA LEU A 281 -12.95 10.01 -11.71
C LEU A 281 -14.13 10.88 -12.10
N LEU A 282 -14.00 11.65 -13.17
CA LEU A 282 -15.13 12.35 -13.79
C LEU A 282 -15.68 11.46 -14.90
N ASP A 283 -17.00 11.27 -14.90
CA ASP A 283 -17.72 10.60 -15.99
C ASP A 283 -17.51 11.38 -17.30
N PRO A 284 -17.06 10.73 -18.38
CA PRO A 284 -16.88 11.40 -19.69
C PRO A 284 -18.18 11.95 -20.29
N GLY A 285 -19.35 11.58 -19.73
CA GLY A 285 -20.66 12.08 -20.16
C GLY A 285 -21.08 13.42 -19.56
N GLU A 286 -20.43 13.92 -18.51
CA GLU A 286 -20.73 15.24 -17.97
C GLU A 286 -19.93 16.33 -18.71
N PRO A 287 -20.60 17.30 -19.37
CA PRO A 287 -19.90 18.43 -19.96
C PRO A 287 -19.19 19.18 -18.85
N ALA A 288 -17.86 19.32 -18.99
CA ALA A 288 -17.01 19.98 -18.02
C ALA A 288 -17.65 21.29 -17.52
N ALA A 289 -17.98 21.31 -16.22
CA ALA A 289 -18.55 22.49 -15.53
C ALA A 289 -17.53 23.65 -15.43
N HIS A 290 -16.73 23.85 -16.46
CA HIS A 290 -15.66 24.85 -16.56
C HIS A 290 -16.14 26.22 -17.06
N GLY A 291 -17.46 26.48 -17.10
CA GLY A 291 -17.97 27.79 -17.49
C GLY A 291 -18.80 28.51 -16.43
N ARG A 292 -19.37 27.83 -15.45
CA ARG A 292 -20.36 28.46 -14.57
C ARG A 292 -19.82 29.00 -13.24
N HIS A 293 -18.73 28.45 -12.73
CA HIS A 293 -18.22 28.93 -11.44
C HIS A 293 -17.41 30.22 -11.51
N SER A 294 -16.79 30.53 -12.65
CA SER A 294 -16.05 31.79 -12.81
C SER A 294 -16.95 32.98 -13.11
N SER A 295 -18.12 32.77 -13.75
CA SER A 295 -19.09 33.79 -14.04
C SER A 295 -19.92 34.16 -12.82
N ASP A 296 -20.25 33.22 -11.94
CA ASP A 296 -21.01 33.49 -10.71
C ASP A 296 -20.16 34.15 -9.62
N VAL A 297 -18.90 33.77 -9.49
CA VAL A 297 -17.95 34.48 -8.62
C VAL A 297 -17.71 35.91 -9.08
N ARG A 298 -17.62 36.16 -10.39
CA ARG A 298 -17.50 37.51 -10.93
C ARG A 298 -18.79 38.35 -10.79
N ARG A 299 -19.97 37.74 -10.84
CA ARG A 299 -21.24 38.41 -10.54
C ARG A 299 -21.37 38.74 -9.07
N HIS A 300 -21.00 37.84 -8.15
CA HIS A 300 -21.03 38.14 -6.72
C HIS A 300 -20.04 39.22 -6.31
N LEU A 301 -18.84 39.25 -6.90
CA LEU A 301 -17.84 40.28 -6.65
C LEU A 301 -18.26 41.66 -7.22
N ARG A 302 -19.14 41.72 -8.24
CA ARG A 302 -19.71 42.97 -8.76
C ARG A 302 -20.92 43.49 -7.95
N ALA A 303 -21.54 42.64 -7.15
CA ALA A 303 -22.70 43.00 -6.30
C ALA A 303 -22.33 43.52 -4.92
N LEU A 304 -21.05 43.53 -4.55
CA LEU A 304 -20.60 44.12 -3.29
C LEU A 304 -20.58 45.65 -3.41
N PRO A 305 -21.24 46.41 -2.51
CA PRO A 305 -21.24 47.85 -2.53
C PRO A 305 -19.81 48.39 -2.37
N ARG A 306 -19.38 49.21 -3.31
CA ARG A 306 -18.10 49.91 -3.23
C ARG A 306 -18.16 50.94 -2.10
N THR A 307 -17.75 50.58 -0.92
CA THR A 307 -17.47 51.53 0.17
C THR A 307 -16.19 52.29 -0.16
N LYS A 308 -16.32 53.54 -0.59
CA LYS A 308 -15.18 54.44 -0.69
C LYS A 308 -14.64 54.72 0.71
N PRO A 309 -13.34 54.56 0.99
CA PRO A 309 -12.77 55.03 2.23
C PRO A 309 -12.82 56.55 2.27
N ARG A 310 -13.61 57.17 3.17
CA ARG A 310 -13.47 58.57 3.53
C ARG A 310 -12.20 58.75 4.35
N VAL A 311 -11.16 59.24 3.74
CA VAL A 311 -10.00 59.80 4.44
C VAL A 311 -10.43 61.10 5.06
N ARG A 312 -10.62 61.16 6.36
CA ARG A 312 -10.77 62.40 7.13
C ARG A 312 -9.39 62.89 7.50
N LEU A 313 -8.93 63.91 6.81
CA LEU A 313 -7.77 64.68 7.23
C LEU A 313 -8.23 65.58 8.38
N GLU A 314 -7.93 65.26 9.61
CA GLU A 314 -8.00 66.17 10.74
C GLU A 314 -6.71 66.95 10.85
N GLY A 315 -6.89 68.31 10.85
CA GLY A 315 -5.82 69.26 10.87
C GLY A 315 -5.06 69.30 12.19
N GLY A 316 -3.74 69.48 12.09
CA GLY A 316 -2.90 69.78 13.22
C GLY A 316 -3.05 71.19 13.75
N PRO A 317 -2.81 71.39 15.05
CA PRO A 317 -2.85 72.70 15.65
C PRO A 317 -1.53 73.49 15.40
N LYS A 318 -1.73 74.76 15.16
CA LYS A 318 -0.66 75.78 15.19
C LYS A 318 -0.20 75.98 16.62
N GLN A 319 1.05 75.88 16.90
CA GLN A 319 1.93 76.90 17.52
C GLN A 319 3.35 76.36 17.54
#